data_ec59e43e4f3b3ebc9523b2bf6d067c77
#
_entry.id   ec59e43e4f3b3ebc9523b2bf6d067c77
#
_cell.length_a   1.000
_cell.length_b   1.000
_cell.length_c   1.000
_cell.angle_alpha   90.00
_cell.angle_beta   90.00
_cell.angle_gamma   90.00
#
_symmetry.space_group_name_H-M   'P 1'
#
loop_
_entity.id
_entity.type
_entity.pdbx_description
1 polymer ?
#
loop_
_entity_poly.entity_id
_entity_poly.type
_entity_poly.pdbx_seq_one_letter_code
_entity_poly.pdbx_strand_id
1 'polypeptide(L)'
;MLSRVLTVFMLSLGFLLPTSEAQQVTRIPRVGFVAPQGRSLPLFDAFRQGLANLGYVDGQNILIEPRFAEGHYERFPGIFAQLVGLKVDVLAVTGAVTARAAKKAVSDIPLVFSVVVDPVRDNVVANLRQPDGNLTGVTCFDPRQATKQLKLLREIIPSLRRVAVLGDQGVSEALMNASEEQARALDLQPQRLRVAGPNPDLQAAFAAMRQQHADALLVLEEPVLGVHAKEVSELAAKDRLPTLFAPS
;
A
#
# COMPACT_ATOMS: atom_id res chain seq x y z
N MET A 1 -0.63 22.63 88.46
CA MET A 1 -1.76 22.36 87.59
C MET A 1 -1.79 23.30 86.37
N LEU A 2 -0.74 23.40 85.65
CA LEU A 2 -0.67 24.30 84.50
C LEU A 2 0.27 23.70 83.43
N SER A 3 0.05 22.47 83.04
CA SER A 3 0.94 21.82 82.05
C SER A 3 0.24 20.81 81.12
N ARG A 4 -1.05 20.96 80.86
CA ARG A 4 -1.79 20.02 79.98
C ARG A 4 -2.70 20.67 78.99
N VAL A 5 -2.60 21.95 78.70
CA VAL A 5 -3.48 22.63 77.71
C VAL A 5 -2.75 23.11 76.43
N LEU A 6 -1.42 22.91 76.32
CA LEU A 6 -0.64 23.45 75.22
C LEU A 6 -0.25 22.42 74.12
N THR A 7 -0.85 21.23 74.17
CA THR A 7 -0.44 20.13 73.23
C THR A 7 -1.52 19.76 72.20
N VAL A 8 -2.62 20.47 72.07
CA VAL A 8 -3.72 20.11 71.16
C VAL A 8 -3.92 21.11 70.00
N PHE A 9 -3.09 22.17 69.91
CA PHE A 9 -3.30 23.20 68.87
C PHE A 9 -2.25 23.21 67.72
N MET A 10 -1.46 22.14 67.54
CA MET A 10 -0.44 22.06 66.49
C MET A 10 -0.60 20.87 65.56
N LEU A 11 -1.81 20.41 65.29
CA LEU A 11 -2.02 19.27 64.36
C LEU A 11 -3.15 19.47 63.34
N SER A 12 -3.31 20.69 62.83
CA SER A 12 -4.25 20.92 61.72
C SER A 12 -3.75 21.95 60.69
N LEU A 13 -2.43 22.04 60.48
CA LEU A 13 -1.91 22.66 59.27
C LEU A 13 -1.71 21.56 58.23
N GLY A 14 -2.85 21.04 57.74
CA GLY A 14 -2.89 20.14 56.58
C GLY A 14 -2.21 20.81 55.42
N PHE A 15 -1.12 20.21 54.99
CA PHE A 15 -0.41 20.49 53.75
C PHE A 15 -1.40 20.33 52.57
N LEU A 16 -2.05 21.44 52.21
CA LEU A 16 -2.62 21.60 50.88
C LEU A 16 -1.45 21.75 49.90
N LEU A 17 -0.78 20.65 49.57
CA LEU A 17 0.05 20.61 48.40
C LEU A 17 -0.90 20.75 47.18
N PRO A 18 -0.75 21.79 46.34
CA PRO A 18 -1.42 21.77 45.06
C PRO A 18 -0.88 20.54 44.32
N THR A 19 -1.74 19.56 44.04
CA THR A 19 -1.47 18.57 43.02
C THR A 19 -1.34 19.36 41.74
N SER A 20 -0.11 19.74 41.40
CA SER A 20 0.23 20.18 40.08
C SER A 20 0.01 18.93 39.19
N GLU A 21 -1.20 18.77 38.68
CA GLU A 21 -1.38 18.00 37.47
C GLU A 21 -0.52 18.69 36.41
N ALA A 22 0.70 18.19 36.30
CA ALA A 22 1.52 18.50 35.13
C ALA A 22 0.65 18.14 33.94
N GLN A 23 0.04 19.14 33.32
CA GLN A 23 -0.56 19.00 31.99
C GLN A 23 0.56 18.43 31.13
N GLN A 24 0.58 17.11 30.99
CA GLN A 24 1.35 16.48 29.93
C GLN A 24 0.81 17.14 28.65
N VAL A 25 1.62 18.01 28.07
CA VAL A 25 1.39 18.50 26.71
C VAL A 25 1.42 17.25 25.84
N THR A 26 0.27 16.65 25.68
CA THR A 26 0.10 15.45 24.86
C THR A 26 0.43 15.89 23.44
N ARG A 27 1.63 15.54 23.00
CA ARG A 27 2.06 15.79 21.63
C ARG A 27 1.01 15.19 20.69
N ILE A 28 0.47 16.01 19.79
CA ILE A 28 -0.45 15.53 18.77
C ILE A 28 0.28 14.49 17.93
N PRO A 29 -0.23 13.24 17.84
CA PRO A 29 0.40 12.19 17.05
C PRO A 29 0.43 12.55 15.56
N ARG A 30 1.49 12.16 14.91
CA ARG A 30 1.73 12.45 13.49
C ARG A 30 1.79 11.17 12.67
N VAL A 31 0.97 11.07 11.63
CA VAL A 31 0.90 9.91 10.74
C VAL A 31 1.37 10.31 9.35
N GLY A 32 2.40 9.63 8.84
CA GLY A 32 2.78 9.73 7.44
C GLY A 32 1.90 8.83 6.60
N PHE A 33 1.26 9.37 5.56
CA PHE A 33 0.55 8.58 4.56
C PHE A 33 1.32 8.59 3.26
N VAL A 34 1.68 7.41 2.72
CA VAL A 34 2.45 7.31 1.47
C VAL A 34 1.73 6.43 0.47
N ALA A 35 1.50 6.99 -0.71
CA ALA A 35 0.92 6.26 -1.84
C ALA A 35 1.80 6.36 -3.08
N PRO A 36 1.84 5.30 -3.92
CA PRO A 36 2.63 5.29 -5.15
C PRO A 36 1.98 6.11 -6.27
N GLN A 37 0.64 6.25 -6.23
CA GLN A 37 -0.12 7.06 -7.19
C GLN A 37 -0.17 8.52 -6.77
N GLY A 38 -0.85 9.35 -7.57
CA GLY A 38 -1.16 10.73 -7.24
C GLY A 38 -2.37 10.84 -6.28
N ARG A 39 -2.59 12.06 -5.81
CA ARG A 39 -3.70 12.40 -4.89
C ARG A 39 -5.10 12.20 -5.50
N SER A 40 -5.19 12.07 -6.82
CA SER A 40 -6.46 11.93 -7.55
C SER A 40 -7.21 10.63 -7.27
N LEU A 41 -6.59 9.63 -6.65
CA LEU A 41 -7.26 8.41 -6.24
C LEU A 41 -7.92 8.57 -4.86
N PRO A 42 -9.10 7.97 -4.64
CA PRO A 42 -9.91 8.17 -3.43
C PRO A 42 -9.31 7.58 -2.16
N LEU A 43 -8.17 6.87 -2.25
CA LEU A 43 -7.55 6.17 -1.12
C LEU A 43 -7.19 7.09 0.05
N PHE A 44 -6.64 8.27 -0.23
CA PHE A 44 -6.28 9.22 0.81
C PHE A 44 -7.52 9.80 1.51
N ASP A 45 -8.54 10.13 0.75
CA ASP A 45 -9.79 10.66 1.33
C ASP A 45 -10.52 9.57 2.14
N ALA A 46 -10.52 8.32 1.68
CA ALA A 46 -11.05 7.19 2.43
C ALA A 46 -10.28 6.95 3.73
N PHE A 47 -8.94 7.06 3.70
CA PHE A 47 -8.09 6.97 4.89
C PHE A 47 -8.43 8.07 5.91
N ARG A 48 -8.53 9.33 5.47
CA ARG A 48 -8.92 10.46 6.33
C ARG A 48 -10.33 10.27 6.92
N GLN A 49 -11.28 9.83 6.10
CA GLN A 49 -12.64 9.58 6.55
C GLN A 49 -12.69 8.44 7.57
N GLY A 50 -11.91 7.37 7.35
CA GLY A 50 -11.78 6.27 8.31
C GLY A 50 -11.26 6.74 9.67
N LEU A 51 -10.23 7.59 9.69
CA LEU A 51 -9.72 8.20 10.91
C LEU A 51 -10.75 9.12 11.57
N ALA A 52 -11.46 9.94 10.79
CA ALA A 52 -12.50 10.83 11.30
C ALA A 52 -13.66 10.06 11.96
N ASN A 53 -14.08 8.93 11.38
CA ASN A 53 -15.09 8.04 11.96
C ASN A 53 -14.66 7.43 13.31
N LEU A 54 -13.35 7.37 13.57
CA LEU A 54 -12.76 6.93 14.83
C LEU A 54 -12.48 8.09 15.80
N GLY A 55 -12.89 9.33 15.46
CA GLY A 55 -12.71 10.51 16.28
C GLY A 55 -11.37 11.22 16.10
N TYR A 56 -10.55 10.82 15.11
CA TYR A 56 -9.30 11.52 14.77
C TYR A 56 -9.57 12.59 13.73
N VAL A 57 -9.29 13.84 14.07
CA VAL A 57 -9.50 15.01 13.20
C VAL A 57 -8.15 15.64 12.89
N ASP A 58 -7.81 15.64 11.60
CA ASP A 58 -6.55 16.20 11.10
C ASP A 58 -6.41 17.69 11.49
N GLY A 59 -5.26 18.06 12.04
CA GLY A 59 -4.98 19.40 12.57
C GLY A 59 -5.52 19.67 13.99
N GLN A 60 -6.30 18.76 14.59
CA GLN A 60 -6.83 18.92 15.95
C GLN A 60 -6.20 17.94 16.95
N ASN A 61 -6.38 16.65 16.74
CA ASN A 61 -5.87 15.60 17.62
C ASN A 61 -5.00 14.56 16.91
N ILE A 62 -4.77 14.74 15.61
CA ILE A 62 -3.82 14.00 14.77
C ILE A 62 -3.27 14.95 13.70
N LEU A 63 -2.04 14.73 13.24
CA LEU A 63 -1.47 15.41 12.07
C LEU A 63 -1.22 14.38 10.99
N ILE A 64 -1.78 14.58 9.81
CA ILE A 64 -1.60 13.67 8.67
C ILE A 64 -0.66 14.31 7.66
N GLU A 65 0.45 13.62 7.35
CA GLU A 65 1.50 14.05 6.44
C GLU A 65 1.44 13.21 5.15
N PRO A 66 0.63 13.60 4.16
CA PRO A 66 0.51 12.82 2.92
C PRO A 66 1.71 13.06 2.00
N ARG A 67 2.17 11.99 1.35
CA ARG A 67 3.18 12.01 0.30
C ARG A 67 2.76 11.08 -0.83
N PHE A 68 2.93 11.53 -2.05
CA PHE A 68 2.55 10.81 -3.26
C PHE A 68 3.76 10.70 -4.18
N ALA A 69 4.07 9.48 -4.63
CA ALA A 69 5.18 9.26 -5.55
C ALA A 69 4.80 9.59 -7.01
N GLU A 70 3.50 9.63 -7.34
CA GLU A 70 2.96 9.96 -8.66
C GLU A 70 3.52 9.07 -9.78
N GLY A 71 3.73 7.77 -9.49
CA GLY A 71 4.34 6.81 -10.40
C GLY A 71 5.87 6.89 -10.47
N HIS A 72 6.49 7.83 -9.77
CA HIS A 72 7.93 8.03 -9.68
C HIS A 72 8.50 7.27 -8.47
N TYR A 73 8.69 5.97 -8.59
CA TYR A 73 9.09 5.12 -7.46
C TYR A 73 10.51 5.43 -6.94
N GLU A 74 11.35 6.07 -7.75
CA GLU A 74 12.66 6.60 -7.35
C GLU A 74 12.59 7.71 -6.29
N ARG A 75 11.40 8.31 -6.07
CA ARG A 75 11.20 9.33 -5.03
C ARG A 75 11.04 8.75 -3.63
N PHE A 76 10.73 7.46 -3.48
CA PHE A 76 10.47 6.85 -2.16
C PHE A 76 11.57 7.09 -1.13
N PRO A 77 12.88 6.93 -1.43
CA PRO A 77 13.92 7.19 -0.42
C PRO A 77 13.85 8.61 0.15
N GLY A 78 13.65 9.63 -0.71
CA GLY A 78 13.50 11.01 -0.29
C GLY A 78 12.21 11.27 0.49
N ILE A 79 11.10 10.66 0.09
CA ILE A 79 9.81 10.73 0.79
C ILE A 79 9.94 10.19 2.22
N PHE A 80 10.50 9.00 2.38
CA PHE A 80 10.67 8.40 3.72
C PHE A 80 11.66 9.19 4.58
N ALA A 81 12.76 9.68 4.02
CA ALA A 81 13.70 10.55 4.74
C ALA A 81 13.01 11.84 5.26
N GLN A 82 12.14 12.47 4.46
CA GLN A 82 11.35 13.62 4.91
C GLN A 82 10.42 13.27 6.08
N LEU A 83 9.69 12.14 5.99
CA LEU A 83 8.74 11.73 7.03
C LEU A 83 9.46 11.34 8.33
N VAL A 84 10.62 10.70 8.24
CA VAL A 84 11.50 10.45 9.40
C VAL A 84 11.96 11.76 10.03
N GLY A 85 12.37 12.74 9.21
CA GLY A 85 12.75 14.08 9.68
C GLY A 85 11.60 14.84 10.37
N LEU A 86 10.37 14.63 9.93
CA LEU A 86 9.15 15.16 10.58
C LEU A 86 8.79 14.43 11.87
N LYS A 87 9.50 13.34 12.22
CA LYS A 87 9.26 12.50 13.40
C LYS A 87 7.83 11.98 13.44
N VAL A 88 7.37 11.39 12.34
CA VAL A 88 6.07 10.71 12.32
C VAL A 88 6.07 9.53 13.29
N ASP A 89 4.94 9.31 13.95
CA ASP A 89 4.78 8.23 14.94
C ASP A 89 4.38 6.90 14.28
N VAL A 90 3.73 6.98 13.12
CA VAL A 90 3.28 5.81 12.32
C VAL A 90 3.37 6.15 10.84
N LEU A 91 3.66 5.17 10.01
CA LEU A 91 3.58 5.25 8.56
C LEU A 91 2.46 4.35 8.04
N ALA A 92 1.47 4.94 7.40
CA ALA A 92 0.45 4.24 6.61
C ALA A 92 0.87 4.25 5.14
N VAL A 93 1.05 3.07 4.54
CA VAL A 93 1.56 2.93 3.17
C VAL A 93 0.61 2.10 2.33
N THR A 94 0.38 2.48 1.08
CA THR A 94 -0.49 1.74 0.17
C THR A 94 0.30 1.10 -0.95
N GLY A 95 -0.09 -0.11 -1.33
CA GLY A 95 0.54 -0.88 -2.40
C GLY A 95 1.86 -1.55 -2.02
N ALA A 96 2.14 -2.66 -2.69
CA ALA A 96 3.30 -3.51 -2.39
C ALA A 96 4.64 -2.80 -2.63
N VAL A 97 4.75 -2.00 -3.69
CA VAL A 97 5.97 -1.26 -4.03
C VAL A 97 6.33 -0.24 -2.94
N THR A 98 5.33 0.47 -2.40
CA THR A 98 5.52 1.44 -1.32
C THR A 98 5.89 0.74 -0.01
N ALA A 99 5.20 -0.38 0.31
CA ALA A 99 5.48 -1.16 1.52
C ALA A 99 6.91 -1.73 1.52
N ARG A 100 7.39 -2.27 0.39
CA ARG A 100 8.78 -2.71 0.24
C ARG A 100 9.78 -1.57 0.40
N ALA A 101 9.49 -0.42 -0.19
CA ALA A 101 10.35 0.76 -0.08
C ALA A 101 10.39 1.28 1.36
N ALA A 102 9.25 1.33 2.06
CA ALA A 102 9.16 1.72 3.46
C ALA A 102 9.96 0.77 4.37
N LYS A 103 9.74 -0.55 4.23
CA LYS A 103 10.47 -1.59 4.99
C LYS A 103 11.98 -1.45 4.86
N LYS A 104 12.46 -1.08 3.67
CA LYS A 104 13.89 -0.88 3.41
C LYS A 104 14.42 0.43 4.01
N ALA A 105 13.59 1.46 4.07
CA ALA A 105 13.98 2.81 4.48
C ALA A 105 13.86 3.07 5.99
N VAL A 106 12.95 2.34 6.69
CA VAL A 106 12.57 2.65 8.06
C VAL A 106 12.46 1.38 8.89
N SER A 107 13.21 1.30 10.02
CA SER A 107 13.22 0.16 10.95
C SER A 107 12.44 0.41 12.23
N ASP A 108 12.37 1.65 12.69
CA ASP A 108 11.95 1.99 14.06
C ASP A 108 10.55 2.60 14.15
N ILE A 109 9.98 3.04 13.02
CA ILE A 109 8.64 3.60 12.97
C ILE A 109 7.65 2.49 12.58
N PRO A 110 6.55 2.29 13.34
CA PRO A 110 5.50 1.35 12.95
C PRO A 110 4.99 1.59 11.53
N LEU A 111 4.93 0.54 10.72
CA LEU A 111 4.45 0.55 9.35
C LEU A 111 3.13 -0.20 9.25
N VAL A 112 2.11 0.44 8.71
CA VAL A 112 0.81 -0.18 8.41
C VAL A 112 0.59 -0.16 6.91
N PHE A 113 0.59 -1.32 6.27
CA PHE A 113 0.33 -1.41 4.84
C PHE A 113 -1.14 -1.74 4.53
N SER A 114 -1.59 -1.28 3.39
CA SER A 114 -2.90 -1.62 2.81
C SER A 114 -2.79 -1.76 1.29
N VAL A 115 -3.82 -2.32 0.65
CA VAL A 115 -3.88 -2.49 -0.81
C VAL A 115 -2.66 -3.29 -1.31
N VAL A 116 -2.34 -4.39 -0.63
CA VAL A 116 -1.31 -5.34 -1.05
C VAL A 116 -1.98 -6.66 -1.34
N VAL A 117 -1.84 -7.17 -2.57
CA VAL A 117 -2.53 -8.38 -3.02
C VAL A 117 -1.91 -9.63 -2.40
N ASP A 118 -0.60 -9.80 -2.51
CA ASP A 118 0.12 -10.95 -1.91
C ASP A 118 1.37 -10.47 -1.17
N PRO A 119 1.24 -10.08 0.10
CA PRO A 119 2.35 -9.47 0.83
C PRO A 119 3.52 -10.44 1.07
N VAL A 120 3.31 -11.75 1.00
CA VAL A 120 4.38 -12.75 1.12
C VAL A 120 5.16 -12.85 -0.18
N ARG A 121 4.49 -13.05 -1.31
CA ARG A 121 5.15 -13.09 -2.64
C ARG A 121 5.79 -11.78 -3.01
N ASP A 122 5.18 -10.68 -2.61
CA ASP A 122 5.72 -9.33 -2.81
C ASP A 122 6.88 -8.99 -1.87
N ASN A 123 7.31 -9.92 -1.01
CA ASN A 123 8.38 -9.72 -0.03
C ASN A 123 8.12 -8.53 0.92
N VAL A 124 6.86 -8.24 1.21
CA VAL A 124 6.46 -7.24 2.20
C VAL A 124 6.58 -7.83 3.60
N VAL A 125 6.04 -9.05 3.80
CA VAL A 125 6.15 -9.81 5.05
C VAL A 125 6.65 -11.22 4.80
N ALA A 126 7.28 -11.87 5.80
CA ALA A 126 7.71 -13.25 5.68
C ALA A 126 6.53 -14.23 5.78
N ASN A 127 5.54 -13.92 6.61
CA ASN A 127 4.28 -14.67 6.70
C ASN A 127 3.13 -13.76 7.16
N LEU A 128 1.88 -14.21 6.92
CA LEU A 128 0.68 -13.43 7.24
C LEU A 128 0.29 -13.45 8.72
N ARG A 129 0.64 -14.51 9.45
CA ARG A 129 0.23 -14.68 10.85
C ARG A 129 1.11 -13.89 11.80
N GLN A 130 2.37 -13.76 11.45
CA GLN A 130 3.37 -13.07 12.24
C GLN A 130 4.24 -12.23 11.30
N PRO A 131 3.77 -11.03 10.94
CA PRO A 131 4.58 -10.07 10.18
C PRO A 131 5.85 -9.72 10.93
N ASP A 132 6.95 -9.56 10.21
CA ASP A 132 8.26 -9.30 10.81
C ASP A 132 8.46 -7.82 11.15
N GLY A 133 9.22 -7.59 12.21
CA GLY A 133 9.71 -6.25 12.58
C GLY A 133 8.59 -5.32 13.04
N ASN A 134 8.64 -4.11 12.50
CA ASN A 134 7.70 -3.01 12.79
C ASN A 134 6.50 -2.95 11.83
N LEU A 135 6.27 -3.99 11.03
CA LEU A 135 5.32 -3.99 9.91
C LEU A 135 4.05 -4.80 10.24
N THR A 136 2.90 -4.21 9.98
CA THR A 136 1.59 -4.89 10.00
C THR A 136 0.70 -4.32 8.89
N GLY A 137 -0.47 -4.91 8.67
CA GLY A 137 -1.38 -4.35 7.67
C GLY A 137 -2.54 -5.26 7.32
N VAL A 138 -3.27 -4.84 6.29
CA VAL A 138 -4.39 -5.56 5.71
C VAL A 138 -4.10 -5.90 4.25
N THR A 139 -4.52 -7.08 3.83
CA THR A 139 -4.37 -7.55 2.46
C THR A 139 -5.74 -7.81 1.84
N CYS A 140 -5.85 -7.58 0.53
CA CYS A 140 -6.98 -8.00 -0.30
C CYS A 140 -6.72 -9.37 -0.97
N PHE A 141 -5.82 -10.16 -0.43
CA PHE A 141 -5.31 -11.38 -1.01
C PHE A 141 -6.34 -12.50 -1.15
N ASP A 142 -6.52 -13.00 -2.37
CA ASP A 142 -7.06 -14.33 -2.67
C ASP A 142 -5.99 -15.09 -3.47
N PRO A 143 -5.34 -16.12 -2.88
CA PRO A 143 -4.28 -16.87 -3.56
C PRO A 143 -4.75 -17.58 -4.84
N ARG A 144 -6.05 -17.71 -5.03
CA ARG A 144 -6.67 -18.38 -6.18
C ARG A 144 -7.04 -17.40 -7.31
N GLN A 145 -6.90 -16.09 -7.09
CA GLN A 145 -7.45 -15.07 -7.97
C GLN A 145 -6.83 -15.11 -9.37
N ALA A 146 -5.51 -15.10 -9.48
CA ALA A 146 -4.85 -15.15 -10.79
C ALA A 146 -5.17 -16.46 -11.55
N THR A 147 -5.28 -17.60 -10.83
CA THR A 147 -5.71 -18.87 -11.42
C THR A 147 -7.15 -18.79 -11.91
N LYS A 148 -8.06 -18.15 -11.16
CA LYS A 148 -9.46 -17.97 -11.58
C LYS A 148 -9.55 -17.10 -12.83
N GLN A 149 -8.77 -16.04 -12.90
CA GLN A 149 -8.75 -15.13 -14.05
C GLN A 149 -8.27 -15.82 -15.34
N LEU A 150 -7.17 -16.57 -15.26
CA LEU A 150 -6.68 -17.34 -16.39
C LEU A 150 -7.63 -18.46 -16.83
N LYS A 151 -8.30 -19.11 -15.87
CA LYS A 151 -9.35 -20.10 -16.18
C LYS A 151 -10.53 -19.44 -16.88
N LEU A 152 -10.99 -18.28 -16.39
CA LEU A 152 -12.06 -17.53 -17.02
C LEU A 152 -11.71 -17.11 -18.45
N LEU A 153 -10.48 -16.66 -18.71
CA LEU A 153 -10.01 -16.37 -20.06
C LEU A 153 -10.09 -17.61 -20.96
N ARG A 154 -9.70 -18.80 -20.46
CA ARG A 154 -9.83 -20.07 -21.22
C ARG A 154 -11.27 -20.47 -21.49
N GLU A 155 -12.17 -20.23 -20.55
CA GLU A 155 -13.60 -20.52 -20.73
C GLU A 155 -14.22 -19.62 -21.82
N ILE A 156 -13.84 -18.32 -21.80
CA ILE A 156 -14.34 -17.34 -22.78
C ILE A 156 -13.69 -17.55 -24.16
N ILE A 157 -12.41 -17.96 -24.18
CA ILE A 157 -11.61 -18.14 -25.40
C ILE A 157 -11.08 -19.57 -25.42
N PRO A 158 -11.87 -20.56 -25.93
CA PRO A 158 -11.42 -21.96 -25.98
C PRO A 158 -10.13 -22.19 -26.81
N SER A 159 -9.86 -21.31 -27.75
CA SER A 159 -8.65 -21.34 -28.60
C SER A 159 -7.44 -20.65 -27.98
N LEU A 160 -7.54 -20.12 -26.76
CA LEU A 160 -6.46 -19.39 -26.06
C LEU A 160 -5.18 -20.24 -25.97
N ARG A 161 -4.08 -19.71 -26.50
CA ARG A 161 -2.76 -20.32 -26.45
C ARG A 161 -1.71 -19.39 -25.83
N ARG A 162 -1.75 -18.11 -26.17
CA ARG A 162 -0.76 -17.11 -25.76
C ARG A 162 -1.41 -16.01 -24.97
N VAL A 163 -0.92 -15.78 -23.74
CA VAL A 163 -1.41 -14.73 -22.86
C VAL A 163 -0.29 -13.74 -22.56
N ALA A 164 -0.50 -12.49 -22.91
CA ALA A 164 0.38 -11.42 -22.47
C ALA A 164 0.12 -11.16 -20.96
N VAL A 165 1.19 -11.06 -20.18
CA VAL A 165 1.15 -10.68 -18.75
C VAL A 165 1.85 -9.35 -18.64
N LEU A 166 1.06 -8.30 -18.44
CA LEU A 166 1.53 -6.92 -18.37
C LEU A 166 1.59 -6.47 -16.91
N GLY A 167 2.76 -6.05 -16.45
CA GLY A 167 2.97 -5.41 -15.16
C GLY A 167 3.78 -4.12 -15.32
N ASP A 168 3.68 -3.23 -14.34
CA ASP A 168 4.60 -2.11 -14.25
C ASP A 168 5.86 -2.47 -13.44
N GLN A 169 6.77 -1.51 -13.28
CA GLN A 169 8.01 -1.71 -12.52
C GLN A 169 7.78 -1.94 -11.01
N GLY A 170 6.58 -1.67 -10.50
CA GLY A 170 6.20 -1.92 -9.10
C GLY A 170 5.88 -3.39 -8.81
N VAL A 171 5.48 -4.15 -9.85
CA VAL A 171 5.21 -5.59 -9.72
C VAL A 171 6.50 -6.33 -9.33
N SER A 172 6.44 -7.10 -8.25
CA SER A 172 7.60 -7.93 -7.84
C SER A 172 7.91 -9.00 -8.87
N GLU A 173 9.19 -9.41 -8.96
CA GLU A 173 9.59 -10.55 -9.80
C GLU A 173 8.85 -11.83 -9.37
N ALA A 174 8.63 -12.00 -8.07
CA ALA A 174 7.94 -13.18 -7.55
C ALA A 174 6.48 -13.24 -8.02
N LEU A 175 5.77 -12.12 -8.03
CA LEU A 175 4.38 -12.07 -8.52
C LEU A 175 4.32 -12.28 -10.04
N MET A 176 5.24 -11.68 -10.79
CA MET A 176 5.34 -11.86 -12.23
C MET A 176 5.61 -13.33 -12.58
N ASN A 177 6.61 -13.96 -11.93
CA ASN A 177 6.95 -15.37 -12.11
C ASN A 177 5.75 -16.29 -11.78
N ALA A 178 5.07 -16.03 -10.64
CA ALA A 178 3.90 -16.81 -10.26
C ALA A 178 2.77 -16.73 -11.27
N SER A 179 2.52 -15.55 -11.86
CA SER A 179 1.49 -15.38 -12.90
C SER A 179 1.83 -16.15 -14.15
N GLU A 180 3.11 -16.16 -14.56
CA GLU A 180 3.56 -16.97 -15.70
C GLU A 180 3.49 -18.47 -15.42
N GLU A 181 3.90 -18.92 -14.23
CA GLU A 181 3.80 -20.34 -13.83
C GLU A 181 2.36 -20.81 -13.84
N GLN A 182 1.43 -20.00 -13.38
CA GLN A 182 0.00 -20.31 -13.43
C GLN A 182 -0.52 -20.39 -14.86
N ALA A 183 -0.05 -19.52 -15.76
CA ALA A 183 -0.39 -19.60 -17.17
C ALA A 183 0.12 -20.92 -17.79
N ARG A 184 1.39 -21.29 -17.54
CA ARG A 184 1.98 -22.54 -18.02
C ARG A 184 1.26 -23.79 -17.47
N ALA A 185 0.82 -23.74 -16.19
CA ALA A 185 0.05 -24.82 -15.57
C ALA A 185 -1.33 -25.02 -16.23
N LEU A 186 -1.78 -24.07 -17.02
CA LEU A 186 -2.98 -24.12 -17.85
C LEU A 186 -2.66 -24.33 -19.32
N ASP A 187 -1.48 -24.85 -19.68
CA ASP A 187 -1.01 -25.05 -21.05
C ASP A 187 -1.00 -23.78 -21.91
N LEU A 188 -0.88 -22.60 -21.28
CA LEU A 188 -0.73 -21.33 -21.97
C LEU A 188 0.73 -20.93 -22.08
N GLN A 189 1.06 -20.18 -23.12
CA GLN A 189 2.36 -19.57 -23.34
C GLN A 189 2.33 -18.12 -22.84
N PRO A 190 2.90 -17.80 -21.66
CA PRO A 190 2.93 -16.43 -21.16
C PRO A 190 3.97 -15.61 -21.92
N GLN A 191 3.59 -14.39 -22.29
CA GLN A 191 4.46 -13.34 -22.79
C GLN A 191 4.61 -12.29 -21.69
N ARG A 192 5.79 -12.20 -21.08
CA ARG A 192 6.08 -11.18 -20.08
C ARG A 192 6.28 -9.82 -20.71
N LEU A 193 5.57 -8.82 -20.21
CA LEU A 193 5.74 -7.42 -20.58
C LEU A 193 5.84 -6.55 -19.33
N ARG A 194 6.77 -5.60 -19.34
CA ARG A 194 6.92 -4.60 -18.29
C ARG A 194 6.93 -3.22 -18.88
N VAL A 195 6.22 -2.33 -18.22
CA VAL A 195 6.24 -0.89 -18.50
C VAL A 195 6.80 -0.14 -17.30
N ALA A 196 7.32 1.06 -17.53
CA ALA A 196 8.01 1.84 -16.50
C ALA A 196 7.58 3.31 -16.52
N GLY A 197 7.77 3.95 -15.37
CA GLY A 197 7.52 5.37 -15.17
C GLY A 197 6.05 5.74 -15.08
N PRO A 198 5.77 7.01 -14.77
CA PRO A 198 4.40 7.51 -14.64
C PRO A 198 3.65 7.60 -15.96
N ASN A 199 4.38 7.65 -17.10
CA ASN A 199 3.85 7.67 -18.45
C ASN A 199 4.42 6.48 -19.22
N PRO A 200 3.86 5.27 -19.05
CA PRO A 200 4.38 4.05 -19.64
C PRO A 200 4.17 4.04 -21.17
N ASP A 201 5.14 3.49 -21.90
CA ASP A 201 4.99 3.28 -23.35
C ASP A 201 4.06 2.08 -23.63
N LEU A 202 2.76 2.31 -23.50
CA LEU A 202 1.73 1.30 -23.78
C LEU A 202 1.66 0.94 -25.27
N GLN A 203 1.97 1.88 -26.17
CA GLN A 203 1.98 1.61 -27.62
C GLN A 203 3.03 0.56 -27.97
N ALA A 204 4.24 0.67 -27.42
CA ALA A 204 5.30 -0.34 -27.62
C ALA A 204 4.89 -1.69 -27.00
N ALA A 205 4.28 -1.69 -25.81
CA ALA A 205 3.82 -2.92 -25.17
C ALA A 205 2.77 -3.65 -26.07
N PHE A 206 1.77 -2.94 -26.59
CA PHE A 206 0.76 -3.51 -27.48
C PHE A 206 1.34 -3.92 -28.84
N ALA A 207 2.33 -3.19 -29.35
CA ALA A 207 3.05 -3.61 -30.57
C ALA A 207 3.77 -4.96 -30.34
N ALA A 208 4.41 -5.16 -29.21
CA ALA A 208 5.05 -6.42 -28.84
C ALA A 208 4.02 -7.57 -28.69
N MET A 209 2.83 -7.30 -28.12
CA MET A 209 1.75 -8.29 -28.03
C MET A 209 1.28 -8.73 -29.40
N ARG A 210 1.08 -7.79 -30.36
CA ARG A 210 0.72 -8.12 -31.74
C ARG A 210 1.80 -8.93 -32.43
N GLN A 211 3.07 -8.55 -32.31
CA GLN A 211 4.20 -9.23 -32.95
C GLN A 211 4.32 -10.70 -32.49
N GLN A 212 4.03 -10.95 -31.19
CA GLN A 212 4.06 -12.30 -30.63
C GLN A 212 2.70 -13.00 -30.68
N HIS A 213 1.71 -12.40 -31.35
CA HIS A 213 0.37 -12.95 -31.54
C HIS A 213 -0.30 -13.35 -30.20
N ALA A 214 -0.32 -12.46 -29.20
CA ALA A 214 -1.06 -12.68 -27.98
C ALA A 214 -2.56 -12.83 -28.26
N ASP A 215 -3.20 -13.84 -27.68
CA ASP A 215 -4.63 -14.11 -27.82
C ASP A 215 -5.45 -13.41 -26.74
N ALA A 216 -4.82 -13.06 -25.61
CA ALA A 216 -5.42 -12.33 -24.51
C ALA A 216 -4.37 -11.56 -23.70
N LEU A 217 -4.83 -10.61 -22.91
CA LEU A 217 -4.01 -9.80 -21.99
C LEU A 217 -4.49 -9.97 -20.54
N LEU A 218 -3.56 -10.31 -19.65
CA LEU A 218 -3.71 -10.21 -18.20
C LEU A 218 -2.91 -9.00 -17.72
N VAL A 219 -3.59 -8.02 -17.18
CA VAL A 219 -2.98 -6.85 -16.55
C VAL A 219 -2.84 -7.12 -15.06
N LEU A 220 -1.60 -7.16 -14.59
CA LEU A 220 -1.32 -7.21 -13.16
C LEU A 220 -1.52 -5.80 -12.62
N GLU A 221 -2.48 -5.67 -11.70
CA GLU A 221 -2.84 -4.37 -11.17
C GLU A 221 -1.77 -3.84 -10.25
N GLU A 222 -1.09 -2.83 -10.75
CA GLU A 222 -0.16 -2.01 -9.99
C GLU A 222 -0.45 -0.53 -10.29
N PRO A 223 0.01 0.38 -9.44
CA PRO A 223 -0.44 1.75 -9.43
C PRO A 223 -0.40 2.49 -10.76
N VAL A 224 0.64 2.27 -11.56
CA VAL A 224 0.78 2.95 -12.85
C VAL A 224 -0.25 2.44 -13.86
N LEU A 225 -0.43 1.12 -13.97
CA LEU A 225 -1.39 0.54 -14.90
C LEU A 225 -2.84 0.84 -14.49
N GLY A 226 -3.13 0.95 -13.18
CA GLY A 226 -4.44 1.36 -12.67
C GLY A 226 -4.81 2.79 -13.13
N VAL A 227 -3.86 3.73 -13.08
CA VAL A 227 -4.08 5.11 -13.57
C VAL A 227 -4.31 5.12 -15.09
N HIS A 228 -3.65 4.24 -15.84
CA HIS A 228 -3.75 4.11 -17.30
C HIS A 228 -4.78 3.07 -17.77
N ALA A 229 -5.64 2.55 -16.88
CA ALA A 229 -6.59 1.48 -17.21
C ALA A 229 -7.49 1.82 -18.42
N LYS A 230 -7.91 3.07 -18.55
CA LYS A 230 -8.69 3.54 -19.71
C LYS A 230 -7.89 3.40 -21.00
N GLU A 231 -6.66 3.88 -21.03
CA GLU A 231 -5.79 3.79 -22.22
C GLU A 231 -5.48 2.35 -22.60
N VAL A 232 -5.19 1.50 -21.60
CA VAL A 232 -5.00 0.05 -21.82
C VAL A 232 -6.25 -0.57 -22.42
N SER A 233 -7.44 -0.22 -21.94
CA SER A 233 -8.72 -0.73 -22.46
C SER A 233 -8.99 -0.28 -23.89
N GLU A 234 -8.68 0.97 -24.22
CA GLU A 234 -8.84 1.52 -25.57
C GLU A 234 -7.91 0.84 -26.57
N LEU A 235 -6.64 0.60 -26.18
CA LEU A 235 -5.68 -0.12 -27.00
C LEU A 235 -6.08 -1.60 -27.19
N ALA A 236 -6.52 -2.25 -26.12
CA ALA A 236 -7.01 -3.62 -26.17
C ALA A 236 -8.22 -3.76 -27.09
N ALA A 237 -9.18 -2.84 -27.02
CA ALA A 237 -10.35 -2.81 -27.88
C ALA A 237 -9.96 -2.60 -29.37
N LYS A 238 -9.04 -1.69 -29.65
CA LYS A 238 -8.49 -1.44 -30.99
C LYS A 238 -7.87 -2.70 -31.60
N ASP A 239 -7.11 -3.43 -30.81
CA ASP A 239 -6.42 -4.65 -31.20
C ASP A 239 -7.33 -5.90 -31.11
N ARG A 240 -8.58 -5.75 -30.65
CA ARG A 240 -9.51 -6.86 -30.38
C ARG A 240 -8.91 -7.90 -29.43
N LEU A 241 -8.14 -7.47 -28.47
CA LEU A 241 -7.43 -8.30 -27.53
C LEU A 241 -8.24 -8.43 -26.23
N PRO A 242 -8.88 -9.58 -25.96
CA PRO A 242 -9.57 -9.79 -24.70
C PRO A 242 -8.65 -9.54 -23.53
N THR A 243 -9.11 -8.74 -22.56
CA THR A 243 -8.27 -8.24 -21.46
C THR A 243 -8.95 -8.47 -20.13
N LEU A 244 -8.20 -8.98 -19.16
CA LEU A 244 -8.57 -9.03 -17.77
C LEU A 244 -7.62 -8.16 -16.95
N PHE A 245 -8.21 -7.29 -16.13
CA PHE A 245 -7.49 -6.60 -15.07
C PHE A 245 -7.55 -7.45 -13.81
N ALA A 246 -6.43 -7.57 -13.12
CA ALA A 246 -6.44 -8.07 -11.75
C ALA A 246 -7.27 -7.08 -10.91
N PRO A 247 -8.23 -7.50 -10.08
CA PRO A 247 -8.99 -6.56 -9.29
C PRO A 247 -8.11 -5.89 -8.23
N SER A 248 -8.36 -4.59 -8.07
CA SER A 248 -7.82 -3.75 -7.00
C SER A 248 -8.48 -4.03 -5.66
#